data_9dc85d32d434ab1f8ee79dffc4031b33
#
_entry.id   9dc85d32d434ab1f8ee79dffc4031b33
#
_cell.length_a   1.000
_cell.length_b   1.000
_cell.length_c   1.000
_cell.angle_alpha   90.00
_cell.angle_beta   90.00
_cell.angle_gamma   90.00
#
_symmetry.space_group_name_H-M   'P 1'
#
loop_
_entity.id
_entity.type
_entity.pdbx_description
1 polymer ?
#
loop_
_entity_poly.entity_id
_entity_poly.type
_entity_poly.pdbx_seq_one_letter_code
_entity_poly.pdbx_strand_id
1 'polypeptide(L)'
;YKMNKYNTNHTFAVCAYKESPYLEECIRSLKAQTVQTNIGIYTSTPNDHIQSIADRYDVPVYVNPDAGKGIQADWNFAYNSADTDYVTVAHQDDTYEPGYVETLLSSVKRYEDWSMYYTDYTPIKDGDSSRRDVNSRIRRFLRWPVKNTAKADSIRRKKLSLCMGNTIVCPLVTYNKGRLGDTVFTSEYNFNLDWDTFYKLAC
;
A
#
# COMPACT_ATOMS: atom_id res chain seq x y z
N TYR A 1 -2.11 23.50 6.69
CA TYR A 1 -2.33 22.70 7.91
C TYR A 1 -3.03 21.42 7.49
N LYS A 2 -2.26 20.30 7.40
CA LYS A 2 -2.82 18.97 7.19
C LYS A 2 -3.39 18.51 8.53
N MET A 3 -4.70 18.39 8.62
CA MET A 3 -5.33 17.88 9.85
C MET A 3 -5.38 16.36 9.79
N ASN A 4 -4.71 15.73 10.73
CA ASN A 4 -4.92 14.32 11.03
C ASN A 4 -6.35 14.19 11.58
N LYS A 5 -7.29 13.77 10.74
CA LYS A 5 -8.74 13.71 11.06
C LYS A 5 -9.03 12.66 12.13
N TYR A 6 -8.24 11.61 12.17
CA TYR A 6 -8.38 10.50 13.12
C TYR A 6 -7.11 10.36 13.96
N ASN A 7 -7.27 10.06 15.22
CA ASN A 7 -6.15 9.83 16.16
C ASN A 7 -5.49 8.44 15.92
N THR A 8 -5.40 8.04 14.65
CA THR A 8 -4.79 6.79 14.22
C THR A 8 -3.49 7.11 13.51
N ASN A 9 -2.38 6.53 13.94
CA ASN A 9 -1.07 6.74 13.33
C ASN A 9 -0.90 5.98 12.01
N HIS A 10 -1.95 6.02 11.17
CA HIS A 10 -1.96 5.36 9.87
C HIS A 10 -2.72 6.20 8.84
N THR A 11 -2.23 6.18 7.60
CA THR A 11 -2.86 6.82 6.44
C THR A 11 -2.91 5.85 5.26
N PHE A 12 -4.06 5.75 4.60
CA PHE A 12 -4.14 5.24 3.24
C PHE A 12 -3.83 6.37 2.27
N ALA A 13 -2.69 6.30 1.60
CA ALA A 13 -2.30 7.21 0.54
C ALA A 13 -2.69 6.60 -0.81
N VAL A 14 -3.88 6.96 -1.31
CA VAL A 14 -4.45 6.39 -2.54
C VAL A 14 -3.84 7.07 -3.75
N CYS A 15 -3.06 6.32 -4.53
CA CYS A 15 -2.52 6.79 -5.81
C CYS A 15 -3.60 6.71 -6.88
N ALA A 16 -4.07 7.86 -7.36
CA ALA A 16 -5.05 7.96 -8.43
C ALA A 16 -4.40 8.52 -9.71
N TYR A 17 -4.67 7.88 -10.84
CA TYR A 17 -4.14 8.26 -12.14
C TYR A 17 -5.24 8.22 -13.18
N LYS A 18 -5.48 9.38 -13.83
CA LYS A 18 -6.56 9.55 -14.82
C LYS A 18 -7.94 9.20 -14.23
N GLU A 19 -8.89 8.92 -15.08
CA GLU A 19 -10.21 8.42 -14.70
C GLU A 19 -10.17 6.91 -14.51
N SER A 20 -10.60 6.43 -13.35
CA SER A 20 -10.68 5.01 -13.05
C SER A 20 -12.08 4.67 -12.56
N PRO A 21 -12.75 3.68 -13.15
CA PRO A 21 -14.07 3.24 -12.69
C PRO A 21 -14.03 2.58 -11.31
N TYR A 22 -12.85 2.23 -10.82
CA TYR A 22 -12.66 1.52 -9.54
C TYR A 22 -12.35 2.44 -8.36
N LEU A 23 -11.98 3.72 -8.60
CA LEU A 23 -11.57 4.64 -7.53
C LEU A 23 -12.66 4.80 -6.45
N GLU A 24 -13.92 4.89 -6.84
CA GLU A 24 -15.02 5.03 -5.88
C GLU A 24 -15.17 3.78 -5.00
N GLU A 25 -15.04 2.59 -5.57
CA GLU A 25 -15.09 1.33 -4.82
C GLU A 25 -13.91 1.21 -3.87
N CYS A 26 -12.70 1.58 -4.29
CA CYS A 26 -11.52 1.68 -3.45
C CYS A 26 -11.81 2.56 -2.23
N ILE A 27 -12.18 3.84 -2.44
CA ILE A 27 -12.46 4.80 -1.35
C ILE A 27 -13.56 4.28 -0.41
N ARG A 28 -14.61 3.69 -0.94
CA ARG A 28 -15.69 3.09 -0.13
C ARG A 28 -15.18 1.97 0.78
N SER A 29 -14.30 1.11 0.28
CA SER A 29 -13.70 0.03 1.08
C SER A 29 -12.80 0.58 2.21
N LEU A 30 -12.11 1.69 1.95
CA LEU A 30 -11.28 2.35 2.96
C LEU A 30 -12.12 3.07 4.03
N LYS A 31 -13.26 3.65 3.65
CA LYS A 31 -14.21 4.25 4.60
C LYS A 31 -14.94 3.21 5.46
N ALA A 32 -15.02 1.96 5.00
CA ALA A 32 -15.66 0.85 5.70
C ALA A 32 -14.75 0.15 6.72
N GLN A 33 -13.54 0.65 6.98
CA GLN A 33 -12.65 0.06 7.97
C GLN A 33 -13.25 0.08 9.38
N THR A 34 -13.09 -1.02 10.13
CA THR A 34 -13.54 -1.15 11.54
C THR A 34 -12.83 -0.15 12.46
N VAL A 35 -11.58 0.14 12.17
CA VAL A 35 -10.81 1.21 12.80
C VAL A 35 -10.62 2.35 11.81
N GLN A 36 -11.24 3.49 12.10
CA GLN A 36 -11.16 4.68 11.23
C GLN A 36 -9.73 5.23 11.17
N THR A 37 -9.30 5.60 9.98
CA THR A 37 -7.95 6.09 9.70
C THR A 37 -7.98 7.23 8.68
N ASN A 38 -6.84 7.88 8.50
CA ASN A 38 -6.70 8.94 7.52
C ASN A 38 -6.67 8.37 6.10
N ILE A 39 -7.32 9.04 5.19
CA ILE A 39 -7.38 8.70 3.77
C ILE A 39 -7.09 9.97 2.98
N GLY A 40 -6.19 9.91 2.02
CA GLY A 40 -5.92 10.98 1.06
C GLY A 40 -5.79 10.42 -0.35
N ILE A 41 -6.26 11.17 -1.34
CA ILE A 41 -6.06 10.88 -2.76
C ILE A 41 -4.86 11.68 -3.25
N TYR A 42 -3.90 11.01 -3.86
CA TYR A 42 -2.67 11.60 -4.39
C TYR A 42 -2.61 11.35 -5.89
N THR A 43 -2.47 12.41 -6.68
CA THR A 43 -2.56 12.30 -8.13
C THR A 43 -1.61 13.25 -8.86
N SER A 44 -1.04 12.80 -9.98
CA SER A 44 -0.33 13.63 -10.96
C SER A 44 -1.24 14.03 -12.15
N THR A 45 -2.50 13.57 -12.16
CA THR A 45 -3.47 13.83 -13.23
C THR A 45 -4.82 14.27 -12.65
N PRO A 46 -4.89 15.43 -11.97
CA PRO A 46 -6.13 15.91 -11.37
C PRO A 46 -7.20 16.09 -12.45
N ASN A 47 -8.43 15.68 -12.13
CA ASN A 47 -9.58 15.79 -13.02
C ASN A 47 -10.89 15.81 -12.21
N ASP A 48 -12.00 16.15 -12.90
CA ASP A 48 -13.31 16.29 -12.27
C ASP A 48 -13.85 14.97 -11.70
N HIS A 49 -13.50 13.82 -12.31
CA HIS A 49 -13.90 12.51 -11.81
C HIS A 49 -13.28 12.25 -10.42
N ILE A 50 -11.96 12.44 -10.28
CA ILE A 50 -11.27 12.31 -8.99
C ILE A 50 -11.85 13.28 -7.97
N GLN A 51 -12.05 14.56 -8.36
CA GLN A 51 -12.55 15.58 -7.45
C GLN A 51 -13.98 15.26 -6.99
N SER A 52 -14.87 14.82 -7.89
CA SER A 52 -16.24 14.47 -7.54
C SER A 52 -16.36 13.33 -6.54
N ILE A 53 -15.49 12.33 -6.65
CA ILE A 53 -15.40 11.22 -5.69
C ILE A 53 -14.85 11.72 -4.35
N ALA A 54 -13.80 12.52 -4.38
CA ALA A 54 -13.18 13.10 -3.19
C ALA A 54 -14.18 13.91 -2.38
N ASP A 55 -14.95 14.78 -3.03
CA ASP A 55 -15.98 15.61 -2.40
C ASP A 55 -17.10 14.76 -1.80
N ARG A 56 -17.57 13.74 -2.52
CA ARG A 56 -18.62 12.81 -2.07
C ARG A 56 -18.27 12.08 -0.78
N TYR A 57 -17.01 11.69 -0.65
CA TYR A 57 -16.53 10.91 0.50
C TYR A 57 -15.77 11.73 1.55
N ASP A 58 -15.71 13.05 1.40
CA ASP A 58 -14.94 13.96 2.27
C ASP A 58 -13.49 13.43 2.46
N VAL A 59 -12.77 13.30 1.32
CA VAL A 59 -11.37 12.85 1.24
C VAL A 59 -10.56 13.95 0.57
N PRO A 60 -9.45 14.43 1.17
CA PRO A 60 -8.61 15.45 0.55
C PRO A 60 -7.88 14.91 -0.69
N VAL A 61 -7.72 15.79 -1.69
CA VAL A 61 -6.91 15.54 -2.90
C VAL A 61 -5.61 16.33 -2.81
N TYR A 62 -4.51 15.65 -3.06
CA TYR A 62 -3.16 16.23 -3.14
C TYR A 62 -2.61 16.03 -4.54
N VAL A 63 -2.25 17.14 -5.17
CA VAL A 63 -1.70 17.12 -6.54
C VAL A 63 -0.18 17.07 -6.48
N ASN A 64 0.42 16.07 -7.16
CA ASN A 64 1.86 15.94 -7.25
C ASN A 64 2.45 17.07 -8.12
N PRO A 65 3.31 17.96 -7.59
CA PRO A 65 3.93 19.02 -8.36
C PRO A 65 4.92 18.49 -9.40
N ASP A 66 5.39 17.26 -9.22
CA ASP A 66 6.35 16.57 -10.09
C ASP A 66 5.66 15.68 -11.14
N ALA A 67 4.48 16.08 -11.62
CA ALA A 67 3.73 15.37 -12.64
C ALA A 67 4.60 15.03 -13.87
N GLY A 68 4.47 13.78 -14.35
CA GLY A 68 5.25 13.31 -15.51
C GLY A 68 6.60 12.69 -15.21
N LYS A 69 7.05 12.68 -13.95
CA LYS A 69 8.29 11.98 -13.54
C LYS A 69 8.12 10.46 -13.33
N GLY A 70 6.94 9.91 -13.62
CA GLY A 70 6.65 8.48 -13.60
C GLY A 70 6.15 7.98 -12.25
N ILE A 71 5.82 6.69 -12.24
CA ILE A 71 5.13 6.02 -11.11
C ILE A 71 5.92 6.08 -9.79
N GLN A 72 7.24 6.05 -9.85
CA GLN A 72 8.10 6.15 -8.67
C GLN A 72 7.94 7.50 -7.98
N ALA A 73 7.86 8.58 -8.76
CA ALA A 73 7.66 9.92 -8.21
C ALA A 73 6.26 10.04 -7.58
N ASP A 74 5.24 9.48 -8.21
CA ASP A 74 3.87 9.49 -7.69
C ASP A 74 3.76 8.69 -6.38
N TRP A 75 4.37 7.51 -6.30
CA TRP A 75 4.36 6.70 -5.08
C TRP A 75 5.15 7.35 -3.93
N ASN A 76 6.32 7.92 -4.22
CA ASN A 76 7.07 8.67 -3.20
C ASN A 76 6.32 9.92 -2.75
N PHE A 77 5.64 10.63 -3.65
CA PHE A 77 4.81 11.77 -3.30
C PHE A 77 3.67 11.35 -2.35
N ALA A 78 2.95 10.29 -2.69
CA ALA A 78 1.87 9.75 -1.85
C ALA A 78 2.40 9.33 -0.47
N TYR A 79 3.50 8.59 -0.44
CA TYR A 79 4.15 8.14 0.78
C TYR A 79 4.61 9.31 1.67
N ASN A 80 5.31 10.29 1.07
CA ASN A 80 5.89 11.41 1.81
C ASN A 80 4.86 12.40 2.32
N SER A 81 3.78 12.59 1.56
CA SER A 81 2.77 13.57 1.88
C SER A 81 1.83 13.12 3.01
N ALA A 82 1.89 11.88 3.45
CA ALA A 82 1.17 11.40 4.62
C ALA A 82 1.80 11.93 5.92
N ASP A 83 0.98 12.42 6.85
CA ASP A 83 1.43 13.01 8.13
C ASP A 83 1.57 11.98 9.26
N THR A 84 1.38 10.69 8.97
CA THR A 84 1.45 9.59 9.94
C THR A 84 2.69 8.73 9.71
N ASP A 85 3.13 8.01 10.75
CA ASP A 85 4.30 7.13 10.63
C ASP A 85 4.01 5.86 9.82
N TYR A 86 2.74 5.41 9.79
CA TYR A 86 2.34 4.22 9.05
C TYR A 86 1.60 4.61 7.79
N VAL A 87 2.12 4.26 6.63
CA VAL A 87 1.57 4.65 5.34
C VAL A 87 1.33 3.44 4.45
N THR A 88 0.09 3.21 4.06
CA THR A 88 -0.26 2.26 3.01
C THR A 88 -0.40 3.01 1.69
N VAL A 89 0.51 2.74 0.74
CA VAL A 89 0.41 3.28 -0.63
C VAL A 89 -0.60 2.43 -1.39
N ALA A 90 -1.86 2.87 -1.34
CA ALA A 90 -2.98 2.15 -1.92
C ALA A 90 -3.13 2.48 -3.42
N HIS A 91 -3.55 1.51 -4.22
CA HIS A 91 -3.86 1.73 -5.63
C HIS A 91 -5.37 1.92 -5.82
N GLN A 92 -5.73 2.74 -6.78
CA GLN A 92 -7.13 3.12 -7.04
C GLN A 92 -8.05 1.98 -7.50
N ASP A 93 -7.48 0.84 -7.87
CA ASP A 93 -8.15 -0.35 -8.43
C ASP A 93 -8.19 -1.54 -7.46
N ASP A 94 -7.77 -1.32 -6.21
CA ASP A 94 -7.80 -2.34 -5.17
C ASP A 94 -8.81 -2.00 -4.07
N THR A 95 -9.31 -3.02 -3.40
CA THR A 95 -10.21 -2.91 -2.25
C THR A 95 -9.61 -3.56 -1.02
N TYR A 96 -10.01 -3.08 0.16
CA TYR A 96 -9.49 -3.55 1.44
C TYR A 96 -10.59 -4.15 2.30
N GLU A 97 -10.32 -5.31 2.88
CA GLU A 97 -11.21 -5.92 3.87
C GLU A 97 -11.39 -4.98 5.09
N PRO A 98 -12.58 -4.91 5.70
CA PRO A 98 -12.87 -3.96 6.79
C PRO A 98 -11.94 -4.06 7.99
N GLY A 99 -11.35 -5.21 8.26
CA GLY A 99 -10.43 -5.45 9.37
C GLY A 99 -8.96 -5.16 9.10
N TYR A 100 -8.60 -4.57 7.94
CA TYR A 100 -7.19 -4.37 7.57
C TYR A 100 -6.44 -3.50 8.58
N VAL A 101 -6.97 -2.32 8.92
CA VAL A 101 -6.32 -1.37 9.85
C VAL A 101 -6.24 -1.95 11.27
N GLU A 102 -7.30 -2.59 11.74
CA GLU A 102 -7.33 -3.25 13.05
C GLU A 102 -6.24 -4.33 13.15
N THR A 103 -6.13 -5.17 12.12
CA THR A 103 -5.13 -6.24 12.05
C THR A 103 -3.72 -5.67 11.96
N LEU A 104 -3.50 -4.63 11.15
CA LEU A 104 -2.24 -3.90 11.08
C LEU A 104 -1.81 -3.42 12.46
N LEU A 105 -2.64 -2.61 13.11
CA LEU A 105 -2.30 -1.99 14.41
C LEU A 105 -2.07 -3.03 15.50
N SER A 106 -2.82 -4.12 15.50
CA SER A 106 -2.63 -5.24 16.43
C SER A 106 -1.33 -5.99 16.18
N SER A 107 -0.94 -6.13 14.91
CA SER A 107 0.27 -6.85 14.51
C SER A 107 1.52 -6.05 14.85
N VAL A 108 1.55 -4.76 14.49
CA VAL A 108 2.74 -3.91 14.67
C VAL A 108 3.05 -3.61 16.13
N LYS A 109 2.06 -3.65 17.03
CA LYS A 109 2.29 -3.54 18.48
C LYS A 109 3.19 -4.63 19.06
N ARG A 110 3.35 -5.75 18.36
CA ARG A 110 4.17 -6.88 18.79
C ARG A 110 5.64 -6.75 18.40
N TYR A 111 5.96 -5.80 17.53
CA TYR A 111 7.29 -5.64 16.93
C TYR A 111 7.71 -4.17 17.01
N GLU A 112 8.75 -3.88 17.78
CA GLU A 112 9.25 -2.50 17.92
C GLU A 112 10.02 -2.05 16.66
N ASP A 113 10.53 -2.99 15.88
CA ASP A 113 11.56 -2.79 14.85
C ASP A 113 11.12 -3.23 13.45
N TRP A 114 9.85 -2.97 13.10
CA TRP A 114 9.34 -3.33 11.79
C TRP A 114 9.52 -2.20 10.75
N SER A 115 9.84 -2.56 9.52
CA SER A 115 9.98 -1.64 8.39
C SER A 115 8.75 -1.64 7.50
N MET A 116 8.19 -2.82 7.22
CA MET A 116 6.98 -2.96 6.42
C MET A 116 6.09 -4.08 6.95
N TYR A 117 4.78 -3.89 6.82
CA TYR A 117 3.74 -4.89 7.08
C TYR A 117 3.01 -5.19 5.79
N TYR A 118 2.66 -6.43 5.52
CA TYR A 118 1.86 -6.81 4.36
C TYR A 118 0.93 -7.97 4.66
N THR A 119 -0.16 -8.04 3.91
CA THR A 119 -1.18 -9.09 4.03
C THR A 119 -1.19 -10.02 2.83
N ASP A 120 -1.99 -11.07 2.91
CA ASP A 120 -2.37 -11.87 1.73
C ASP A 120 -3.47 -11.14 0.94
N TYR A 121 -3.78 -11.62 -0.24
CA TYR A 121 -4.77 -11.04 -1.14
C TYR A 121 -5.66 -12.10 -1.79
N THR A 122 -6.80 -11.66 -2.28
CA THR A 122 -7.68 -12.45 -3.13
C THR A 122 -7.84 -11.71 -4.46
N PRO A 123 -7.40 -12.28 -5.60
CA PRO A 123 -7.60 -11.63 -6.89
C PRO A 123 -9.09 -11.59 -7.24
N ILE A 124 -9.53 -10.46 -7.78
CA ILE A 124 -10.86 -10.28 -8.34
C ILE A 124 -10.69 -10.22 -9.87
N LYS A 125 -11.40 -11.11 -10.58
CA LYS A 125 -11.42 -11.13 -12.05
C LYS A 125 -12.89 -11.14 -12.48
N ASP A 126 -13.25 -10.21 -13.34
CA ASP A 126 -14.62 -10.08 -13.88
C ASP A 126 -15.73 -10.05 -12.80
N GLY A 127 -15.40 -9.43 -11.64
CA GLY A 127 -16.28 -9.37 -10.48
C GLY A 127 -16.29 -10.62 -9.60
N ASP A 128 -15.57 -11.68 -9.97
CA ASP A 128 -15.48 -12.91 -9.19
C ASP A 128 -14.16 -12.96 -8.37
N SER A 129 -14.29 -13.20 -7.07
CA SER A 129 -13.14 -13.36 -6.18
C SER A 129 -12.70 -14.83 -6.15
N SER A 130 -11.45 -15.13 -6.51
CA SER A 130 -10.94 -16.49 -6.52
C SER A 130 -9.61 -16.66 -5.80
N ARG A 131 -9.66 -17.27 -4.62
CA ARG A 131 -8.44 -17.73 -3.91
C ARG A 131 -7.73 -18.90 -4.61
N ARG A 132 -8.35 -19.48 -5.65
CA ARG A 132 -7.82 -20.64 -6.39
C ARG A 132 -6.95 -20.25 -7.59
N ASP A 133 -6.76 -18.96 -7.83
CA ASP A 133 -5.86 -18.49 -8.89
C ASP A 133 -4.45 -19.08 -8.73
N VAL A 134 -3.91 -19.62 -9.82
CA VAL A 134 -2.63 -20.33 -9.83
C VAL A 134 -1.48 -19.42 -9.41
N ASN A 135 -1.47 -18.17 -9.89
CA ASN A 135 -0.42 -17.20 -9.55
C ASN A 135 -0.42 -16.87 -8.06
N SER A 136 -1.60 -16.71 -7.46
CA SER A 136 -1.75 -16.49 -6.02
C SER A 136 -1.22 -17.67 -5.19
N ARG A 137 -1.48 -18.90 -5.65
CA ARG A 137 -0.96 -20.10 -4.99
C ARG A 137 0.56 -20.20 -5.07
N ILE A 138 1.14 -19.89 -6.24
CA ILE A 138 2.60 -19.85 -6.41
C ILE A 138 3.22 -18.79 -5.49
N ARG A 139 2.68 -17.57 -5.46
CA ARG A 139 3.16 -16.50 -4.57
C ARG A 139 3.08 -16.89 -3.11
N ARG A 140 2.00 -17.54 -2.66
CA ARG A 140 1.85 -18.05 -1.29
C ARG A 140 2.88 -19.14 -0.97
N PHE A 141 3.18 -20.02 -1.92
CA PHE A 141 4.21 -21.04 -1.75
C PHE A 141 5.60 -20.40 -1.64
N LEU A 142 5.94 -19.45 -2.49
CA LEU A 142 7.23 -18.76 -2.45
C LEU A 142 7.43 -17.94 -1.17
N ARG A 143 6.35 -17.45 -0.53
CA ARG A 143 6.39 -16.77 0.78
C ARG A 143 6.55 -17.71 1.97
N TRP A 144 6.50 -19.03 1.76
CA TRP A 144 6.62 -20.00 2.85
C TRP A 144 7.84 -19.80 3.77
N PRO A 145 9.05 -19.37 3.29
CA PRO A 145 10.20 -19.13 4.16
C PRO A 145 9.97 -18.08 5.24
N VAL A 146 9.08 -17.10 4.99
CA VAL A 146 8.77 -15.99 5.91
C VAL A 146 7.38 -16.12 6.56
N LYS A 147 6.67 -17.21 6.33
CA LYS A 147 5.33 -17.43 6.89
C LYS A 147 5.34 -17.51 8.43
N ASN A 148 6.42 -18.00 9.02
CA ASN A 148 6.58 -18.00 10.47
C ASN A 148 7.26 -16.69 10.88
N THR A 149 6.52 -15.83 11.56
CA THR A 149 6.97 -14.50 12.00
C THR A 149 8.22 -14.56 12.90
N ALA A 150 8.37 -15.59 13.74
CA ALA A 150 9.58 -15.80 14.55
C ALA A 150 10.84 -16.04 13.72
N LYS A 151 10.70 -16.37 12.43
CA LYS A 151 11.80 -16.61 11.49
C LYS A 151 11.83 -15.55 10.38
N ALA A 152 10.88 -14.61 10.37
CA ALA A 152 10.76 -13.58 9.37
C ALA A 152 11.90 -12.53 9.44
N ASP A 153 12.60 -12.41 10.57
CA ASP A 153 13.74 -11.50 10.72
C ASP A 153 15.00 -11.95 9.97
N SER A 154 15.05 -13.21 9.55
CA SER A 154 16.20 -13.72 8.79
C SER A 154 16.26 -13.09 7.40
N ILE A 155 17.29 -12.28 7.15
CA ILE A 155 17.59 -11.69 5.83
C ILE A 155 17.63 -12.77 4.73
N ARG A 156 18.25 -13.92 5.01
CA ARG A 156 18.32 -15.04 4.05
C ARG A 156 16.93 -15.55 3.65
N ARG A 157 15.99 -15.64 4.61
CA ARG A 157 14.63 -16.11 4.36
C ARG A 157 13.79 -15.07 3.60
N LYS A 158 13.95 -13.78 3.95
CA LYS A 158 13.33 -12.67 3.24
C LYS A 158 13.78 -12.67 1.77
N LYS A 159 15.09 -12.72 1.52
CA LYS A 159 15.65 -12.81 0.15
C LYS A 159 15.20 -14.06 -0.59
N LEU A 160 15.17 -15.22 0.06
CA LEU A 160 14.69 -16.46 -0.56
C LEU A 160 13.23 -16.36 -1.00
N SER A 161 12.37 -15.68 -0.24
CA SER A 161 10.98 -15.49 -0.60
C SER A 161 10.77 -14.57 -1.81
N LEU A 162 11.78 -13.75 -2.16
CA LEU A 162 11.73 -12.76 -3.24
C LEU A 162 12.61 -13.14 -4.44
N CYS A 163 13.50 -14.13 -4.32
CA CYS A 163 14.50 -14.45 -5.38
C CYS A 163 13.88 -15.05 -6.65
N MET A 164 12.70 -15.68 -6.54
CA MET A 164 12.01 -16.34 -7.65
C MET A 164 10.88 -15.48 -8.26
N GLY A 165 10.70 -14.27 -7.75
CA GLY A 165 9.68 -13.33 -8.23
C GLY A 165 9.09 -12.46 -7.13
N ASN A 166 8.35 -11.43 -7.54
CA ASN A 166 7.65 -10.58 -6.60
C ASN A 166 6.47 -11.33 -5.96
N THR A 167 6.63 -11.71 -4.72
CA THR A 167 5.61 -12.46 -3.96
C THR A 167 4.71 -11.56 -3.11
N ILE A 168 5.09 -10.29 -2.93
CA ILE A 168 4.36 -9.28 -2.18
C ILE A 168 3.58 -8.42 -3.17
N VAL A 169 2.34 -8.08 -2.82
CA VAL A 169 1.48 -7.22 -3.66
C VAL A 169 1.57 -5.80 -3.13
N CYS A 170 2.03 -4.88 -3.96
CA CYS A 170 2.39 -3.52 -3.59
C CYS A 170 1.30 -2.76 -2.81
N PRO A 171 0.04 -2.69 -3.25
CA PRO A 171 -1.01 -1.94 -2.54
C PRO A 171 -1.33 -2.48 -1.15
N LEU A 172 -0.92 -3.70 -0.82
CA LEU A 172 -1.18 -4.31 0.50
C LEU A 172 -0.06 -4.06 1.51
N VAL A 173 0.92 -3.24 1.15
CA VAL A 173 2.07 -2.95 2.02
C VAL A 173 1.84 -1.65 2.78
N THR A 174 1.92 -1.74 4.10
CA THR A 174 2.07 -0.57 4.97
C THR A 174 3.54 -0.41 5.33
N TYR A 175 4.07 0.77 5.14
CA TYR A 175 5.44 1.14 5.45
C TYR A 175 5.50 1.89 6.79
N ASN A 176 6.54 1.64 7.58
CA ASN A 176 6.85 2.42 8.77
C ASN A 176 7.75 3.60 8.39
N LYS A 177 7.14 4.74 8.07
CA LYS A 177 7.82 5.96 7.65
C LYS A 177 8.75 6.49 8.74
N GLY A 178 8.37 6.39 10.01
CA GLY A 178 9.20 6.79 11.13
C GLY A 178 10.55 6.05 11.17
N ARG A 179 10.62 4.84 10.61
CA ARG A 179 11.85 4.05 10.49
C ARG A 179 12.55 4.23 9.14
N LEU A 180 11.78 4.27 8.04
CA LEU A 180 12.32 4.26 6.69
C LEU A 180 12.72 5.64 6.16
N GLY A 181 12.28 6.72 6.81
CA GLY A 181 12.51 8.10 6.36
C GLY A 181 11.63 8.48 5.17
N ASP A 182 12.03 9.52 4.47
CA ASP A 182 11.19 10.22 3.49
C ASP A 182 11.16 9.62 2.08
N THR A 183 12.02 8.65 1.76
CA THR A 183 12.07 8.06 0.42
C THR A 183 12.24 6.56 0.51
N VAL A 184 11.23 5.83 0.08
CA VAL A 184 11.25 4.37 0.11
C VAL A 184 11.41 3.75 -1.28
N PHE A 185 10.84 4.37 -2.31
CA PHE A 185 10.95 3.89 -3.68
C PHE A 185 12.15 4.54 -4.39
N THR A 186 13.24 3.79 -4.54
CA THR A 186 14.52 4.27 -5.10
C THR A 186 15.04 3.33 -6.19
N SER A 187 14.14 2.74 -6.98
CA SER A 187 14.53 1.82 -8.02
C SER A 187 15.07 2.54 -9.26
N GLU A 188 16.10 1.97 -9.87
CA GLU A 188 16.57 2.38 -11.21
C GLU A 188 15.75 1.70 -12.33
N TYR A 189 14.83 0.81 -11.96
CA TYR A 189 14.00 0.06 -12.90
C TYR A 189 12.61 0.69 -13.04
N ASN A 190 12.16 0.90 -14.27
CA ASN A 190 10.79 1.35 -14.55
C ASN A 190 9.75 0.24 -14.36
N PHE A 191 10.16 -1.01 -14.50
CA PHE A 191 9.37 -2.21 -14.21
C PHE A 191 9.89 -2.86 -12.93
N ASN A 192 9.04 -3.51 -12.16
CA ASN A 192 9.40 -4.16 -10.90
C ASN A 192 9.90 -3.21 -9.80
N LEU A 193 9.48 -1.95 -9.83
CA LEU A 193 9.79 -0.94 -8.82
C LEU A 193 9.50 -1.43 -7.40
N ASP A 194 8.34 -2.06 -7.20
CA ASP A 194 7.91 -2.65 -5.95
C ASP A 194 8.80 -3.82 -5.53
N TRP A 195 9.14 -4.72 -6.46
CA TRP A 195 9.99 -5.87 -6.16
C TRP A 195 11.41 -5.45 -5.74
N ASP A 196 12.01 -4.50 -6.44
CA ASP A 196 13.32 -3.94 -6.08
C ASP A 196 13.28 -3.28 -4.69
N THR A 197 12.21 -2.52 -4.42
CA THR A 197 11.97 -1.91 -3.10
C THR A 197 11.89 -2.97 -2.00
N PHE A 198 11.08 -4.01 -2.17
CA PHE A 198 10.96 -5.07 -1.18
C PHE A 198 12.26 -5.85 -0.97
N TYR A 199 13.02 -6.06 -2.04
CA TYR A 199 14.32 -6.72 -1.93
C TYR A 199 15.33 -5.86 -1.15
N LYS A 200 15.36 -4.54 -1.36
CA LYS A 200 16.18 -3.59 -0.59
C LYS A 200 15.77 -3.55 0.87
N LEU A 201 14.47 -3.51 1.16
CA LEU A 201 13.94 -3.52 2.53
C LEU A 201 14.16 -4.88 3.25
N ALA A 202 14.43 -5.94 2.53
CA ALA A 202 14.77 -7.25 3.09
C ALA A 202 16.23 -7.36 3.54
N CYS A 203 17.08 -6.40 3.18
CA CYS A 203 18.51 -6.32 3.53
C CYS A 203 18.73 -5.51 4.78
#